data_e2ec503961362261a13fefa3450d3f9f
#
_entry.id   e2ec503961362261a13fefa3450d3f9f
#
_cell.length_a   1.000
_cell.length_b   1.000
_cell.length_c   1.000
_cell.angle_alpha   90.00
_cell.angle_beta   90.00
_cell.angle_gamma   90.00
#
_symmetry.space_group_name_H-M   'P 1'
#
loop_
_entity.id
_entity.type
_entity.pdbx_description
1 polymer ?
#
loop_
_entity_poly.entity_id
_entity_poly.type
_entity_poly.pdbx_seq_one_letter_code
_entity_poly.pdbx_strand_id
1 'polypeptide(L)'
;MFIEEKRNIPTFQDSDSIEYSHTEKEVSHFIKKFYKSGNSIELIGSGSKRKIGKKIQCSKTLNLSKLDGIVEYIPEELYIKVKACTSIKAMEEELKKNKQQLAFEPIDFGYLLNGKSDFGTAAGQVSCNISGPRRFKVGSIRDHVLGFRGINGKGEIIKSGGIVVKNVTGYDLSKLICGSYGTLVALTEIT
;
A
#
# COMPACT_ATOMS: atom_id res chain seq x y z
N MET A 1 -21.37 -36.95 0.32
CA MET A 1 -20.06 -37.37 0.87
C MET A 1 -19.02 -36.45 0.23
N PHE A 2 -18.74 -35.29 0.86
CA PHE A 2 -17.74 -34.34 0.35
C PHE A 2 -16.37 -34.80 0.80
N ILE A 3 -15.51 -35.10 -0.15
CA ILE A 3 -14.10 -35.45 0.12
C ILE A 3 -13.39 -34.13 0.49
N GLU A 4 -13.10 -33.94 1.79
CA GLU A 4 -12.15 -32.98 2.25
C GLU A 4 -10.74 -33.39 1.78
N GLU A 5 -10.32 -32.91 0.61
CA GLU A 5 -8.89 -32.87 0.28
C GLU A 5 -8.19 -31.97 1.31
N LYS A 6 -7.52 -32.61 2.27
CA LYS A 6 -6.53 -31.90 3.12
C LYS A 6 -5.40 -31.42 2.22
N ARG A 7 -5.58 -30.22 1.62
CA ARG A 7 -4.49 -29.51 0.98
C ARG A 7 -3.48 -29.16 2.07
N ASN A 8 -2.31 -29.77 1.99
CA ASN A 8 -1.15 -29.37 2.76
C ASN A 8 -0.81 -27.91 2.39
N ILE A 9 -1.40 -26.97 3.13
CA ILE A 9 -1.11 -25.54 2.97
C ILE A 9 0.21 -25.33 3.71
N PRO A 10 1.31 -24.99 3.02
CA PRO A 10 2.56 -24.71 3.70
C PRO A 10 2.29 -23.63 4.76
N THR A 11 2.63 -23.96 6.00
CA THR A 11 2.69 -22.97 7.07
C THR A 11 3.63 -21.85 6.61
N PHE A 12 3.26 -20.61 6.88
CA PHE A 12 4.14 -19.46 6.67
C PHE A 12 5.51 -19.79 7.20
N GLN A 13 6.48 -19.94 6.32
CA GLN A 13 7.87 -20.08 6.74
C GLN A 13 8.35 -18.75 7.29
N ASP A 14 9.06 -18.87 8.38
CA ASP A 14 9.54 -17.91 9.32
C ASP A 14 10.46 -16.81 8.78
N SER A 15 10.86 -15.93 9.66
CA SER A 15 11.68 -14.74 9.57
C SER A 15 12.81 -14.70 8.51
N ASP A 16 13.34 -15.85 8.10
CA ASP A 16 14.45 -15.96 7.14
C ASP A 16 14.07 -15.64 5.69
N SER A 17 12.78 -15.53 5.37
CA SER A 17 12.29 -15.21 4.03
C SER A 17 11.92 -13.74 3.83
N ILE A 18 12.01 -12.91 4.87
CA ILE A 18 11.63 -11.49 4.82
C ILE A 18 12.87 -10.61 4.70
N GLU A 19 12.90 -9.76 3.67
CA GLU A 19 13.92 -8.73 3.48
C GLU A 19 13.30 -7.35 3.69
N TYR A 20 14.00 -6.47 4.39
CA TYR A 20 13.56 -5.11 4.68
C TYR A 20 14.29 -4.11 3.78
N SER A 21 13.56 -3.17 3.20
CA SER A 21 14.14 -2.06 2.45
C SER A 21 13.85 -0.73 3.14
N HIS A 22 14.87 0.10 3.22
CA HIS A 22 14.86 1.42 3.85
C HIS A 22 14.74 2.55 2.84
N THR A 23 15.08 2.28 1.59
CA THR A 23 15.13 3.28 0.50
C THR A 23 14.46 2.75 -0.76
N GLU A 24 13.99 3.69 -1.57
CA GLU A 24 13.43 3.37 -2.89
C GLU A 24 14.46 2.66 -3.80
N LYS A 25 15.74 3.01 -3.69
CA LYS A 25 16.83 2.37 -4.45
C LYS A 25 16.98 0.90 -4.07
N GLU A 26 16.90 0.57 -2.79
CA GLU A 26 16.95 -0.82 -2.32
C GLU A 26 15.77 -1.62 -2.83
N VAL A 27 14.54 -1.06 -2.78
CA VAL A 27 13.34 -1.69 -3.34
C VAL A 27 13.52 -1.95 -4.84
N SER A 28 14.01 -0.97 -5.61
CA SER A 28 14.31 -1.11 -7.03
C SER A 28 15.32 -2.22 -7.29
N HIS A 29 16.41 -2.25 -6.55
CA HIS A 29 17.45 -3.28 -6.68
C HIS A 29 16.90 -4.69 -6.40
N PHE A 30 16.13 -4.83 -5.32
CA PHE A 30 15.51 -6.09 -4.94
C PHE A 30 14.56 -6.59 -6.05
N ILE A 31 13.64 -5.76 -6.52
CA ILE A 31 12.69 -6.15 -7.56
C ILE A 31 13.43 -6.52 -8.87
N LYS A 32 14.45 -5.75 -9.27
CA LYS A 32 15.29 -6.09 -10.45
C LYS A 32 15.96 -7.46 -10.34
N LYS A 33 16.48 -7.79 -9.15
CA LYS A 33 17.11 -9.10 -8.90
C LYS A 33 16.10 -10.24 -9.11
N PHE A 34 14.90 -10.13 -8.51
CA PHE A 34 13.88 -11.17 -8.61
C PHE A 34 13.22 -11.23 -9.99
N TYR A 35 13.06 -10.10 -10.66
CA TYR A 35 12.61 -10.05 -12.05
C TYR A 35 13.57 -10.84 -12.99
N LYS A 36 14.89 -10.64 -12.85
CA LYS A 36 15.89 -11.34 -13.66
C LYS A 36 15.92 -12.85 -13.40
N SER A 37 15.64 -13.28 -12.19
CA SER A 37 15.61 -14.71 -11.82
C SER A 37 14.26 -15.39 -12.10
N GLY A 38 13.23 -14.63 -12.52
CA GLY A 38 11.88 -15.17 -12.75
C GLY A 38 11.15 -15.59 -11.48
N ASN A 39 11.62 -15.18 -10.30
CA ASN A 39 11.05 -15.56 -9.03
C ASN A 39 9.95 -14.58 -8.58
N SER A 40 8.91 -15.12 -7.95
CA SER A 40 7.82 -14.33 -7.38
C SER A 40 8.20 -13.69 -6.04
N ILE A 41 7.66 -12.50 -5.79
CA ILE A 41 7.82 -11.80 -4.52
C ILE A 41 6.47 -11.36 -3.94
N GLU A 42 6.38 -11.30 -2.62
CA GLU A 42 5.30 -10.66 -1.90
C GLU A 42 5.77 -9.30 -1.39
N LEU A 43 4.92 -8.28 -1.51
CA LEU A 43 5.16 -6.96 -0.93
C LEU A 43 4.30 -6.79 0.32
N ILE A 44 4.92 -6.41 1.44
CA ILE A 44 4.18 -6.10 2.66
C ILE A 44 4.63 -4.77 3.27
N GLY A 45 3.70 -4.04 3.87
CA GLY A 45 3.99 -2.97 4.82
C GLY A 45 3.90 -3.51 6.25
N SER A 46 2.88 -3.10 7.00
CA SER A 46 2.57 -3.64 8.33
C SER A 46 2.04 -5.09 8.32
N GLY A 47 1.58 -5.59 7.16
CA GLY A 47 0.98 -6.91 7.04
C GLY A 47 -0.47 -7.01 7.56
N SER A 48 -1.12 -5.88 7.87
CA SER A 48 -2.48 -5.87 8.46
C SER A 48 -3.54 -6.61 7.61
N LYS A 49 -3.31 -6.76 6.32
CA LYS A 49 -4.26 -7.34 5.36
C LYS A 49 -3.82 -8.69 4.77
N ARG A 50 -2.71 -9.28 5.26
CA ARG A 50 -2.20 -10.58 4.74
C ARG A 50 -3.19 -11.74 4.89
N LYS A 51 -4.16 -11.62 5.79
CA LYS A 51 -5.20 -12.63 5.99
C LYS A 51 -6.43 -12.44 5.09
N ILE A 52 -6.45 -11.42 4.24
CA ILE A 52 -7.52 -11.23 3.25
C ILE A 52 -7.22 -12.09 2.01
N GLY A 53 -8.17 -12.91 1.61
CA GLY A 53 -8.05 -13.76 0.43
C GLY A 53 -7.21 -15.02 0.63
N LYS A 54 -6.65 -15.54 -0.45
CA LYS A 54 -5.85 -16.75 -0.44
C LYS A 54 -4.40 -16.47 -0.04
N LYS A 55 -3.75 -17.44 0.58
CA LYS A 55 -2.31 -17.38 0.87
C LYS A 55 -1.51 -17.19 -0.42
N ILE A 56 -0.58 -16.25 -0.38
CA ILE A 56 0.34 -15.98 -1.48
C ILE A 56 1.48 -17.01 -1.41
N GLN A 57 1.77 -17.63 -2.57
CA GLN A 57 2.96 -18.47 -2.74
C GLN A 57 4.02 -17.62 -3.44
N CYS A 58 5.10 -17.31 -2.75
CA CYS A 58 6.19 -16.50 -3.28
C CYS A 58 7.55 -17.02 -2.81
N SER A 59 8.59 -16.68 -3.57
CA SER A 59 9.96 -17.07 -3.24
C SER A 59 10.54 -16.22 -2.12
N LYS A 60 10.09 -14.96 -1.98
CA LYS A 60 10.60 -14.01 -0.99
C LYS A 60 9.55 -12.95 -0.67
N THR A 61 9.58 -12.46 0.57
CA THR A 61 8.77 -11.32 1.02
C THR A 61 9.66 -10.09 1.18
N LEU A 62 9.28 -8.99 0.53
CA LEU A 62 9.88 -7.67 0.71
C LEU A 62 9.02 -6.83 1.65
N ASN A 63 9.60 -6.45 2.78
CA ASN A 63 8.94 -5.60 3.76
C ASN A 63 9.34 -4.14 3.59
N LEU A 64 8.34 -3.30 3.32
CA LEU A 64 8.49 -1.86 3.07
C LEU A 64 8.23 -1.00 4.31
N SER A 65 8.04 -1.59 5.49
CA SER A 65 7.65 -0.87 6.71
C SER A 65 8.61 0.24 7.13
N LYS A 66 9.84 0.23 6.61
CA LYS A 66 10.84 1.28 6.85
C LYS A 66 10.64 2.53 5.97
N LEU A 67 9.77 2.46 4.96
CA LEU A 67 9.35 3.62 4.17
C LEU A 67 8.19 4.33 4.88
N ASP A 68 8.49 4.99 5.98
CA ASP A 68 7.54 5.66 6.87
C ASP A 68 7.85 7.14 7.02
N GLY A 69 6.82 7.95 7.24
CA GLY A 69 6.88 9.37 7.55
C GLY A 69 6.10 10.24 6.57
N ILE A 70 5.65 11.38 7.09
CA ILE A 70 5.02 12.45 6.31
C ILE A 70 6.13 13.20 5.58
N VAL A 71 6.01 13.32 4.27
CA VAL A 71 6.99 14.02 3.41
C VAL A 71 6.62 15.49 3.30
N GLU A 72 5.34 15.78 3.13
CA GLU A 72 4.84 17.15 2.95
C GLU A 72 3.35 17.19 3.34
N TYR A 73 2.93 18.26 3.98
CA TYR A 73 1.53 18.51 4.26
C TYR A 73 1.25 20.00 4.16
N ILE A 74 0.34 20.37 3.28
CA ILE A 74 -0.11 21.74 3.06
C ILE A 74 -1.61 21.84 3.34
N PRO A 75 -2.01 22.21 4.56
CA PRO A 75 -3.41 22.25 4.97
C PRO A 75 -4.30 23.11 4.09
N GLU A 76 -3.78 24.24 3.62
CA GLU A 76 -4.50 25.20 2.79
C GLU A 76 -4.81 24.65 1.40
N GLU A 77 -3.96 23.77 0.89
CA GLU A 77 -4.13 23.10 -0.41
C GLU A 77 -4.82 21.74 -0.30
N LEU A 78 -5.15 21.31 0.92
CA LEU A 78 -5.88 20.08 1.21
C LEU A 78 -5.19 18.81 0.69
N TYR A 79 -3.86 18.77 0.67
CA TYR A 79 -3.14 17.53 0.35
C TYR A 79 -2.08 17.17 1.39
N ILE A 80 -1.81 15.90 1.48
CA ILE A 80 -0.73 15.31 2.27
C ILE A 80 0.05 14.31 1.41
N LYS A 81 1.37 14.40 1.45
CA LYS A 81 2.29 13.48 0.80
C LYS A 81 3.01 12.66 1.87
N VAL A 82 2.95 11.35 1.73
CA VAL A 82 3.48 10.42 2.72
C VAL A 82 4.29 9.31 2.07
N LYS A 83 5.24 8.75 2.81
CA LYS A 83 5.86 7.48 2.42
C LYS A 83 4.86 6.34 2.54
N ALA A 84 5.07 5.29 1.77
CA ALA A 84 4.11 4.21 1.56
C ALA A 84 3.60 3.54 2.85
N CYS A 85 4.47 3.37 3.83
CA CYS A 85 4.14 2.66 5.07
C CYS A 85 3.82 3.59 6.24
N THR A 86 3.62 4.89 5.99
CA THR A 86 3.11 5.81 7.00
C THR A 86 1.77 5.28 7.52
N SER A 87 1.67 5.17 8.85
CA SER A 87 0.45 4.66 9.46
C SER A 87 -0.71 5.62 9.25
N ILE A 88 -1.91 5.08 9.04
CA ILE A 88 -3.14 5.89 8.94
C ILE A 88 -3.33 6.73 10.19
N LYS A 89 -3.06 6.16 11.35
CA LYS A 89 -3.13 6.87 12.63
C LYS A 89 -2.24 8.12 12.65
N ALA A 90 -0.98 8.00 12.22
CA ALA A 90 -0.06 9.15 12.17
C ALA A 90 -0.56 10.23 11.22
N MET A 91 -1.16 9.85 10.09
CA MET A 91 -1.78 10.81 9.16
C MET A 91 -2.97 11.51 9.82
N GLU A 92 -3.86 10.76 10.46
CA GLU A 92 -5.05 11.33 11.12
C GLU A 92 -4.67 12.25 12.30
N GLU A 93 -3.66 11.89 13.07
CA GLU A 93 -3.14 12.74 14.16
C GLU A 93 -2.59 14.07 13.61
N GLU A 94 -1.88 14.05 12.48
CA GLU A 94 -1.37 15.26 11.84
C GLU A 94 -2.50 16.12 11.28
N LEU A 95 -3.44 15.54 10.54
CA LEU A 95 -4.59 16.23 9.97
C LEU A 95 -5.48 16.87 11.04
N LYS A 96 -5.65 16.19 12.18
CA LYS A 96 -6.47 16.68 13.30
C LYS A 96 -5.96 18.01 13.87
N LYS A 97 -4.65 18.30 13.81
CA LYS A 97 -4.08 19.57 14.27
C LYS A 97 -4.68 20.75 13.50
N ASN A 98 -5.04 20.53 12.23
CA ASN A 98 -5.65 21.52 11.35
C ASN A 98 -7.16 21.30 11.16
N LYS A 99 -7.82 20.50 12.04
CA LYS A 99 -9.25 20.17 11.96
C LYS A 99 -9.65 19.52 10.63
N GLN A 100 -8.74 18.77 10.03
CA GLN A 100 -8.94 18.03 8.77
C GLN A 100 -9.02 16.53 9.03
N GLN A 101 -9.52 15.78 8.06
CA GLN A 101 -9.66 14.33 8.11
C GLN A 101 -9.54 13.70 6.72
N LEU A 102 -9.24 12.41 6.67
CA LEU A 102 -9.29 11.61 5.45
C LEU A 102 -10.77 11.34 5.10
N ALA A 103 -11.26 11.99 4.02
CA ALA A 103 -12.69 11.96 3.68
C ALA A 103 -13.22 10.55 3.35
N PHE A 104 -12.38 9.66 2.79
CA PHE A 104 -12.73 8.30 2.41
C PHE A 104 -12.84 7.32 3.59
N GLU A 105 -12.63 7.78 4.81
CA GLU A 105 -12.74 7.00 6.06
C GLU A 105 -11.96 5.66 5.97
N PRO A 106 -10.65 5.66 6.19
CA PRO A 106 -9.84 4.45 6.17
C PRO A 106 -10.39 3.41 7.16
N ILE A 107 -10.57 2.17 6.71
CA ILE A 107 -11.00 1.09 7.59
C ILE A 107 -9.78 0.39 8.19
N ASP A 108 -9.74 0.26 9.51
CA ASP A 108 -8.74 -0.56 10.18
C ASP A 108 -9.21 -2.01 10.31
N PHE A 109 -8.70 -2.87 9.43
CA PHE A 109 -8.91 -4.31 9.52
C PHE A 109 -7.98 -5.01 10.52
N GLY A 110 -7.08 -4.28 11.14
CA GLY A 110 -6.09 -4.84 12.06
C GLY A 110 -6.75 -5.54 13.24
N TYR A 111 -7.75 -4.91 13.85
CA TYR A 111 -8.49 -5.51 14.95
C TYR A 111 -9.18 -6.81 14.55
N LEU A 112 -9.91 -6.80 13.43
CA LEU A 112 -10.66 -7.96 12.95
C LEU A 112 -9.76 -9.13 12.54
N LEU A 113 -8.65 -8.85 11.85
CA LEU A 113 -7.80 -9.86 11.24
C LEU A 113 -6.62 -10.29 12.11
N ASN A 114 -6.13 -9.41 12.98
CA ASN A 114 -4.87 -9.59 13.70
C ASN A 114 -5.00 -9.34 15.22
N GLY A 115 -6.18 -8.94 15.71
CA GLY A 115 -6.41 -8.60 17.12
C GLY A 115 -5.69 -7.32 17.60
N LYS A 116 -5.23 -6.47 16.68
CA LYS A 116 -4.53 -5.21 16.95
C LYS A 116 -5.14 -4.09 16.14
N SER A 117 -5.43 -2.96 16.76
CA SER A 117 -5.82 -1.71 16.10
C SER A 117 -4.60 -0.93 15.58
N ASP A 118 -4.88 0.13 14.81
CA ASP A 118 -3.88 1.09 14.30
C ASP A 118 -2.78 0.45 13.42
N PHE A 119 -3.12 -0.63 12.73
CA PHE A 119 -2.18 -1.44 11.96
C PHE A 119 -2.22 -1.16 10.44
N GLY A 120 -3.02 -0.18 10.00
CA GLY A 120 -3.15 0.22 8.60
C GLY A 120 -2.04 1.18 8.15
N THR A 121 -1.60 1.05 6.88
CA THR A 121 -0.65 1.96 6.23
C THR A 121 -1.25 2.62 4.99
N ALA A 122 -0.74 3.78 4.58
CA ALA A 122 -1.19 4.51 3.40
C ALA A 122 -1.22 3.63 2.15
N ALA A 123 -0.10 2.99 1.79
CA ALA A 123 -0.03 2.10 0.63
C ALA A 123 -0.94 0.87 0.78
N GLY A 124 -1.08 0.32 1.98
CA GLY A 124 -1.99 -0.78 2.23
C GLY A 124 -3.45 -0.42 1.99
N GLN A 125 -3.88 0.79 2.32
CA GLN A 125 -5.23 1.28 2.03
C GLN A 125 -5.44 1.51 0.53
N VAL A 126 -4.47 2.20 -0.12
CA VAL A 126 -4.52 2.48 -1.56
C VAL A 126 -4.50 1.18 -2.37
N SER A 127 -3.56 0.28 -2.10
CA SER A 127 -3.41 -0.98 -2.83
C SER A 127 -4.64 -1.87 -2.73
N CYS A 128 -5.38 -1.81 -1.62
CA CYS A 128 -6.62 -2.57 -1.45
C CYS A 128 -7.89 -1.78 -1.82
N ASN A 129 -7.77 -0.49 -2.13
CA ASN A 129 -8.89 0.42 -2.39
C ASN A 129 -9.98 0.38 -1.31
N ILE A 130 -9.55 0.40 -0.04
CA ILE A 130 -10.45 0.25 1.10
C ILE A 130 -10.93 1.63 1.56
N SER A 131 -12.24 1.77 1.67
CA SER A 131 -12.91 3.01 2.07
C SER A 131 -14.11 2.71 2.94
N GLY A 132 -14.41 3.58 3.88
CA GLY A 132 -15.52 3.47 4.81
C GLY A 132 -16.89 3.69 4.18
N PRO A 133 -17.96 3.67 5.00
CA PRO A 133 -19.34 3.73 4.53
C PRO A 133 -19.70 5.05 3.83
N ARG A 134 -19.00 6.15 4.13
CA ARG A 134 -19.23 7.45 3.45
C ARG A 134 -18.81 7.47 1.98
N ARG A 135 -18.19 6.40 1.47
CA ARG A 135 -17.75 6.31 0.06
C ARG A 135 -18.83 6.65 -0.96
N PHE A 136 -20.11 6.43 -0.65
CA PHE A 136 -21.22 6.78 -1.53
C PHE A 136 -21.43 8.30 -1.68
N LYS A 137 -20.95 9.09 -0.71
CA LYS A 137 -21.07 10.55 -0.71
C LYS A 137 -19.76 11.24 -1.13
N VAL A 138 -18.64 10.72 -0.66
CA VAL A 138 -17.33 11.39 -0.77
C VAL A 138 -16.37 10.72 -1.77
N GLY A 139 -16.77 9.59 -2.32
CA GLY A 139 -15.90 8.75 -3.15
C GLY A 139 -15.05 7.77 -2.35
N SER A 140 -14.38 6.88 -3.06
CA SER A 140 -13.44 5.91 -2.50
C SER A 140 -12.03 6.52 -2.38
N ILE A 141 -11.11 5.83 -1.73
CA ILE A 141 -9.70 6.26 -1.68
C ILE A 141 -9.11 6.51 -3.07
N ARG A 142 -9.53 5.73 -4.08
CA ARG A 142 -9.16 5.93 -5.49
C ARG A 142 -9.46 7.34 -5.99
N ASP A 143 -10.52 7.97 -5.50
CA ASP A 143 -10.95 9.30 -5.95
C ASP A 143 -10.14 10.42 -5.26
N HIS A 144 -9.42 10.08 -4.19
CA HIS A 144 -8.61 11.01 -3.39
C HIS A 144 -7.11 10.91 -3.67
N VAL A 145 -6.62 9.84 -4.31
CA VAL A 145 -5.19 9.72 -4.66
C VAL A 145 -4.87 10.66 -5.83
N LEU A 146 -4.03 11.66 -5.58
CA LEU A 146 -3.58 12.65 -6.56
C LEU A 146 -2.36 12.16 -7.35
N GLY A 147 -1.50 11.39 -6.71
CA GLY A 147 -0.28 10.89 -7.33
C GLY A 147 0.42 9.84 -6.48
N PHE A 148 1.41 9.19 -7.10
CA PHE A 148 2.25 8.22 -6.42
C PHE A 148 3.67 8.19 -7.00
N ARG A 149 4.57 7.67 -6.21
CA ARG A 149 5.90 7.22 -6.62
C ARG A 149 6.06 5.76 -6.21
N GLY A 150 6.74 4.98 -7.03
CA GLY A 150 6.92 3.55 -6.76
C GLY A 150 7.80 2.84 -7.77
N ILE A 151 7.91 1.55 -7.65
CA ILE A 151 8.73 0.70 -8.50
C ILE A 151 7.84 -0.32 -9.21
N ASN A 152 7.96 -0.41 -10.54
CA ASN A 152 7.24 -1.38 -11.35
C ASN A 152 7.85 -2.79 -11.24
N GLY A 153 7.21 -3.78 -11.87
CA GLY A 153 7.66 -5.18 -11.84
C GLY A 153 9.02 -5.42 -12.49
N LYS A 154 9.58 -4.46 -13.28
CA LYS A 154 10.92 -4.52 -13.84
C LYS A 154 11.98 -3.88 -12.92
N GLY A 155 11.56 -3.31 -11.80
CA GLY A 155 12.41 -2.60 -10.87
C GLY A 155 12.74 -1.16 -11.30
N GLU A 156 11.96 -0.58 -12.21
CA GLU A 156 12.10 0.80 -12.65
C GLU A 156 11.29 1.71 -11.73
N ILE A 157 11.89 2.86 -11.34
CA ILE A 157 11.19 3.88 -10.57
C ILE A 157 10.23 4.61 -11.51
N ILE A 158 8.98 4.65 -11.12
CA ILE A 158 7.92 5.37 -11.83
C ILE A 158 7.25 6.38 -10.93
N LYS A 159 6.74 7.45 -11.54
CA LYS A 159 5.95 8.50 -10.87
C LYS A 159 4.77 8.84 -11.77
N SER A 160 3.61 9.03 -11.18
CA SER A 160 2.41 9.49 -11.88
C SER A 160 1.60 10.43 -11.00
N GLY A 161 0.92 11.38 -11.62
CA GLY A 161 0.16 12.40 -10.94
C GLY A 161 1.06 13.48 -10.29
N GLY A 162 0.49 14.23 -9.37
CA GLY A 162 1.14 15.35 -8.68
C GLY A 162 0.28 15.86 -7.53
N ILE A 163 0.33 17.16 -7.28
CA ILE A 163 -0.48 17.84 -6.26
C ILE A 163 -1.76 18.48 -6.83
N VAL A 164 -1.97 18.38 -8.13
CA VAL A 164 -3.14 18.99 -8.79
C VAL A 164 -4.26 17.98 -9.00
N VAL A 165 -5.48 18.39 -8.73
CA VAL A 165 -6.69 17.53 -8.83
C VAL A 165 -6.99 17.13 -10.28
N LYS A 166 -6.59 17.94 -11.27
CA LYS A 166 -6.83 17.68 -12.69
C LYS A 166 -5.52 17.51 -13.44
N ASN A 167 -5.28 16.29 -13.93
CA ASN A 167 -4.22 16.02 -14.90
C ASN A 167 -4.88 15.45 -16.15
N VAL A 168 -4.75 16.15 -17.28
CA VAL A 168 -5.39 15.78 -18.57
C VAL A 168 -4.40 15.16 -19.55
N THR A 169 -3.15 14.95 -19.13
CA THR A 169 -2.10 14.41 -20.01
C THR A 169 -1.81 12.95 -19.65
N GLY A 170 -2.11 12.05 -20.58
CA GLY A 170 -1.83 10.62 -20.44
C GLY A 170 -2.86 9.84 -19.60
N TYR A 171 -2.52 8.59 -19.28
CA TYR A 171 -3.36 7.72 -18.46
C TYR A 171 -3.25 8.07 -16.98
N ASP A 172 -4.38 7.99 -16.28
CA ASP A 172 -4.41 8.15 -14.82
C ASP A 172 -3.94 6.85 -14.12
N LEU A 173 -2.64 6.70 -14.04
CA LEU A 173 -2.02 5.55 -13.37
C LEU A 173 -2.32 5.52 -11.87
N SER A 174 -2.60 6.67 -11.25
CA SER A 174 -2.98 6.72 -9.83
C SER A 174 -4.28 5.97 -9.57
N LYS A 175 -5.21 6.04 -10.51
CA LYS A 175 -6.47 5.27 -10.44
C LYS A 175 -6.25 3.78 -10.71
N LEU A 176 -5.29 3.44 -11.57
CA LEU A 176 -4.97 2.05 -11.92
C LEU A 176 -4.36 1.28 -10.74
N ILE A 177 -3.47 1.91 -9.98
CA ILE A 177 -2.80 1.25 -8.85
C ILE A 177 -3.71 1.03 -7.63
N CYS A 178 -4.80 1.80 -7.52
CA CYS A 178 -5.78 1.60 -6.47
C CYS A 178 -6.53 0.28 -6.65
N GLY A 179 -6.45 -0.60 -5.67
CA GLY A 179 -7.05 -1.94 -5.74
C GLY A 179 -6.18 -2.99 -6.46
N SER A 180 -4.93 -2.65 -6.81
CA SER A 180 -3.99 -3.60 -7.45
C SER A 180 -3.35 -4.60 -6.49
N TYR A 181 -3.58 -4.49 -5.19
CA TYR A 181 -2.96 -5.33 -4.14
C TYR A 181 -1.43 -5.40 -4.20
N GLY A 182 -0.78 -4.35 -4.73
CA GLY A 182 0.68 -4.32 -4.90
C GLY A 182 1.20 -5.15 -6.08
N THR A 183 0.34 -5.70 -6.93
CA THR A 183 0.75 -6.57 -8.05
C THR A 183 1.32 -5.79 -9.23
N LEU A 184 1.02 -4.49 -9.35
CA LEU A 184 1.49 -3.63 -10.44
C LEU A 184 2.69 -2.79 -10.05
N VAL A 185 2.71 -2.27 -8.82
CA VAL A 185 3.70 -1.30 -8.34
C VAL A 185 3.97 -1.53 -6.86
N ALA A 186 5.23 -1.54 -6.47
CA ALA A 186 5.64 -1.36 -5.09
C ALA A 186 5.62 0.14 -4.78
N LEU A 187 4.58 0.61 -4.10
CA LEU A 187 4.43 2.02 -3.74
C LEU A 187 5.50 2.44 -2.73
N THR A 188 6.12 3.60 -2.95
CA THR A 188 7.11 4.19 -2.03
C THR A 188 6.65 5.53 -1.48
N GLU A 189 5.82 6.27 -2.22
CA GLU A 189 5.27 7.55 -1.81
C GLU A 189 3.87 7.73 -2.41
N ILE A 190 2.98 8.41 -1.69
CA ILE A 190 1.58 8.68 -2.10
C ILE A 190 1.24 10.13 -1.75
N THR A 191 0.51 10.77 -2.64
CA THR A 191 -0.08 12.09 -2.44
C THR A 191 -1.58 11.98 -2.48
#